data_c6ff9a09cd88dc7534e0a9e9cd3b2bf6
#
_entry.id   c6ff9a09cd88dc7534e0a9e9cd3b2bf6
#
_cell.length_a   1.000
_cell.length_b   1.000
_cell.length_c   1.000
_cell.angle_alpha   90.00
_cell.angle_beta   90.00
_cell.angle_gamma   90.00
#
_symmetry.space_group_name_H-M   'P 1'
#
loop_
_entity.id
_entity.type
_entity.pdbx_description
1 polymer ?
#
loop_
_entity_poly.entity_id
_entity_poly.type
_entity_poly.pdbx_seq_one_letter_code
_entity_poly.pdbx_strand_id
1 'polypeptide(L)'
;RSTEGVSSAASDVYKRQTDDGAETDLDLGHYERFIDESLSKNSNVTTGKVYWSVLQKERRGDFGGGTVQVIPHITNEIKSRFYRNFTSEDTHIAIIEVGGTVGDIESQPFLESIRQFQHEVGHENAMLIHVTLIPYIKASGELKTKPTQASVKELQGMGIQPDIIVCRSEQPLDQGIKDKIALFCNVPNDHVLQNLDVEYLYEAPLAMEEEHLAQVTCKCLNLECPTPDLTDWKDMVNALRHPNKEVDIALVGKYIQLHDAYLSVVEALKHGGIAERATVNIHWVDSEELNEENVDEVLGSMQGILVPGGFGSRGVEGKILAAKYARENKIPYLGLCLGMQVAIIEFARNVCGFHDAHSIELDPNTTHPVIALMPDQDGVEDIGGTLRLGAYPCELDKDSKAHAVYGESTIHERHRHRYEVNNDSVSYTHLR
;
A
#
# COMPACT_ATOMS: atom_id res chain seq x y z
N ARG A 1 28.55 1.66 16.57
CA ARG A 1 27.59 0.51 16.58
C ARG A 1 26.61 0.79 15.48
N SER A 2 26.69 0.01 14.41
CA SER A 2 26.05 0.27 13.13
C SER A 2 24.53 0.26 13.23
N THR A 3 23.94 1.41 12.96
CA THR A 3 22.51 1.59 12.67
C THR A 3 22.14 1.16 11.25
N GLU A 4 23.11 0.70 10.46
CA GLU A 4 22.93 0.35 9.04
C GLU A 4 22.04 -0.89 8.82
N GLY A 5 22.08 -1.89 9.71
CA GLY A 5 21.24 -3.09 9.57
C GLY A 5 19.77 -2.90 9.90
N VAL A 6 19.43 -1.85 10.69
CA VAL A 6 18.04 -1.55 11.07
C VAL A 6 17.33 -0.69 10.01
N SER A 7 18.08 0.17 9.32
CA SER A 7 17.52 1.09 8.33
C SER A 7 17.10 0.36 7.03
N SER A 8 17.86 -0.63 6.56
CA SER A 8 17.51 -1.39 5.36
C SER A 8 16.29 -2.30 5.58
N ALA A 9 16.22 -2.99 6.73
CA ALA A 9 15.07 -3.84 7.05
C ALA A 9 13.78 -3.03 7.28
N ALA A 10 13.88 -1.84 7.89
CA ALA A 10 12.73 -0.96 8.08
C ALA A 10 12.23 -0.37 6.74
N SER A 11 13.14 0.06 5.84
CA SER A 11 12.74 0.56 4.52
C SER A 11 12.05 -0.51 3.68
N ASP A 12 12.39 -1.78 3.86
CA ASP A 12 11.80 -2.89 3.12
C ASP A 12 10.38 -3.25 3.58
N VAL A 13 10.02 -2.93 4.82
CA VAL A 13 8.70 -3.22 5.39
C VAL A 13 7.61 -2.28 4.87
N TYR A 14 7.96 -1.04 4.51
CA TYR A 14 7.04 -0.01 4.03
C TYR A 14 6.88 0.05 2.51
N LYS A 15 7.23 -1.00 1.78
CA LYS A 15 7.12 -1.03 0.32
C LYS A 15 5.97 -1.91 -0.14
N ARG A 16 5.19 -1.39 -1.08
CA ARG A 16 4.23 -2.12 -1.88
C ARG A 16 4.89 -2.57 -3.19
N GLN A 17 4.37 -3.62 -3.81
CA GLN A 17 4.80 -4.07 -5.13
C GLN A 17 3.66 -4.00 -6.13
N THR A 18 4.03 -3.80 -7.38
CA THR A 18 3.12 -3.91 -8.54
C THR A 18 3.29 -5.26 -9.21
N ASP A 19 2.32 -5.67 -10.06
CA ASP A 19 2.36 -6.93 -10.79
C ASP A 19 3.57 -7.01 -11.72
N ASP A 20 4.02 -5.89 -12.25
CA ASP A 20 5.21 -5.76 -13.12
C ASP A 20 6.55 -5.61 -12.35
N GLY A 21 6.54 -5.89 -11.04
CA GLY A 21 7.74 -6.01 -10.22
C GLY A 21 8.36 -4.69 -9.76
N ALA A 22 7.64 -3.58 -9.76
CA ALA A 22 8.14 -2.35 -9.16
C ALA A 22 7.92 -2.33 -7.65
N GLU A 23 8.90 -1.83 -6.90
CA GLU A 23 8.74 -1.45 -5.50
C GLU A 23 8.26 0.00 -5.39
N THR A 24 7.20 0.21 -4.61
CA THR A 24 6.50 1.48 -4.47
C THR A 24 6.15 1.79 -3.03
N ASP A 25 5.64 2.98 -2.76
CA ASP A 25 5.12 3.36 -1.46
C ASP A 25 3.82 2.63 -1.12
N LEU A 26 3.43 2.63 0.15
CA LEU A 26 2.23 1.94 0.65
C LEU A 26 0.93 2.54 0.09
N ASP A 27 0.95 3.81 -0.28
CA ASP A 27 -0.23 4.54 -0.80
C ASP A 27 -0.83 3.88 -2.03
N LEU A 28 0.00 3.27 -2.91
CA LEU A 28 -0.51 2.53 -4.06
C LEU A 28 -1.45 1.38 -3.66
N GLY A 29 -1.23 0.77 -2.50
CA GLY A 29 -2.13 -0.25 -1.98
C GLY A 29 -3.51 0.30 -1.60
N HIS A 30 -3.57 1.54 -1.12
CA HIS A 30 -4.86 2.23 -0.90
C HIS A 30 -5.54 2.51 -2.23
N TYR A 31 -4.83 3.05 -3.22
CA TYR A 31 -5.40 3.35 -4.53
C TYR A 31 -5.97 2.08 -5.19
N GLU A 32 -5.20 0.98 -5.26
CA GLU A 32 -5.67 -0.29 -5.82
C GLU A 32 -6.95 -0.78 -5.14
N ARG A 33 -7.06 -0.66 -3.81
CA ARG A 33 -8.28 -1.08 -3.06
C ARG A 33 -9.52 -0.25 -3.37
N PHE A 34 -9.35 1.04 -3.67
CA PHE A 34 -10.49 1.92 -3.93
C PHE A 34 -10.92 1.96 -5.40
N ILE A 35 -10.00 1.73 -6.33
CA ILE A 35 -10.32 1.74 -7.78
C ILE A 35 -10.49 0.35 -8.39
N ASP A 36 -10.18 -0.72 -7.62
CA ASP A 36 -10.20 -2.13 -8.05
C ASP A 36 -9.39 -2.39 -9.33
N GLU A 37 -8.24 -1.73 -9.43
CA GLU A 37 -7.34 -1.83 -10.56
C GLU A 37 -5.90 -2.06 -10.11
N SER A 38 -5.18 -2.99 -10.76
CA SER A 38 -3.77 -3.20 -10.52
C SER A 38 -2.94 -2.06 -11.10
N LEU A 39 -2.17 -1.41 -10.25
CA LEU A 39 -1.26 -0.35 -10.66
C LEU A 39 0.07 -0.92 -11.19
N SER A 40 0.79 -0.12 -11.97
CA SER A 40 2.05 -0.50 -12.61
C SER A 40 3.23 0.33 -12.11
N LYS A 41 4.44 -0.01 -12.57
CA LYS A 41 5.66 0.79 -12.33
C LYS A 41 5.56 2.24 -12.79
N ASN A 42 4.63 2.56 -13.70
CA ASN A 42 4.39 3.93 -14.15
C ASN A 42 3.57 4.73 -13.13
N SER A 43 2.87 4.06 -12.22
CA SER A 43 2.00 4.69 -11.22
C SER A 43 2.76 5.27 -10.01
N ASN A 44 4.09 5.08 -9.94
CA ASN A 44 4.91 5.65 -8.86
C ASN A 44 6.12 6.40 -9.43
N VAL A 45 6.11 7.72 -9.25
CA VAL A 45 7.17 8.62 -9.72
C VAL A 45 7.84 9.30 -8.53
N THR A 46 9.06 8.90 -8.21
CA THR A 46 9.86 9.49 -7.13
C THR A 46 10.90 10.47 -7.67
N THR A 47 11.28 11.45 -6.85
CA THR A 47 12.37 12.40 -7.15
C THR A 47 13.64 11.67 -7.56
N GLY A 48 14.03 10.62 -6.82
CA GLY A 48 15.21 9.82 -7.14
C GLY A 48 15.17 9.18 -8.53
N LYS A 49 14.03 8.58 -8.92
CA LYS A 49 13.86 8.00 -10.27
C LYS A 49 13.95 9.06 -11.37
N VAL A 50 13.41 10.25 -11.13
CA VAL A 50 13.44 11.37 -12.09
C VAL A 50 14.88 11.86 -12.29
N TYR A 51 15.56 12.22 -11.21
CA TYR A 51 16.94 12.73 -11.26
C TYR A 51 17.89 11.68 -11.84
N TRP A 52 17.77 10.42 -11.44
CA TRP A 52 18.58 9.35 -12.00
C TRP A 52 18.41 9.21 -13.51
N SER A 53 17.19 9.28 -14.01
CA SER A 53 16.91 9.24 -15.45
C SER A 53 17.58 10.40 -16.20
N VAL A 54 17.49 11.62 -15.67
CA VAL A 54 18.10 12.81 -16.29
C VAL A 54 19.63 12.74 -16.26
N LEU A 55 20.23 12.30 -15.14
CA LEU A 55 21.68 12.12 -15.04
C LEU A 55 22.20 11.07 -16.02
N GLN A 56 21.47 9.97 -16.21
CA GLN A 56 21.83 8.97 -17.21
C GLN A 56 21.76 9.52 -18.64
N LYS A 57 20.73 10.32 -18.96
CA LYS A 57 20.59 11.00 -20.26
C LYS A 57 21.74 11.97 -20.50
N GLU A 58 22.12 12.77 -19.49
CA GLU A 58 23.25 13.68 -19.55
C GLU A 58 24.54 12.93 -19.87
N ARG A 59 24.83 11.85 -19.14
CA ARG A 59 26.05 11.02 -19.36
C ARG A 59 26.09 10.35 -20.72
N ARG A 60 24.97 10.04 -21.33
CA ARG A 60 24.88 9.50 -22.69
C ARG A 60 25.05 10.59 -23.78
N GLY A 61 24.99 11.86 -23.39
CA GLY A 61 25.08 12.99 -24.31
C GLY A 61 23.73 13.36 -24.97
N ASP A 62 22.62 12.89 -24.44
CA ASP A 62 21.29 13.12 -25.01
C ASP A 62 20.91 14.61 -25.06
N PHE A 63 21.58 15.46 -24.26
CA PHE A 63 21.38 16.91 -24.21
C PHE A 63 22.37 17.70 -25.06
N GLY A 64 23.19 17.05 -25.91
CA GLY A 64 24.11 17.72 -26.86
C GLY A 64 25.17 18.61 -26.22
N GLY A 65 25.56 18.35 -24.96
CA GLY A 65 26.53 19.16 -24.20
C GLY A 65 25.94 20.43 -23.55
N GLY A 66 24.62 20.61 -23.61
CA GLY A 66 23.93 21.71 -22.91
C GLY A 66 23.93 21.52 -21.39
N THR A 67 23.87 22.63 -20.65
CA THR A 67 23.76 22.60 -19.18
C THR A 67 22.41 22.05 -18.76
N VAL A 68 22.41 20.97 -17.99
CA VAL A 68 21.18 20.37 -17.43
C VAL A 68 20.66 21.25 -16.28
N GLN A 69 19.36 21.56 -16.29
CA GLN A 69 18.69 22.43 -15.33
C GLN A 69 17.39 21.78 -14.88
N VAL A 70 16.79 22.26 -13.77
CA VAL A 70 15.48 21.80 -13.32
C VAL A 70 14.45 22.08 -14.41
N ILE A 71 14.42 23.31 -14.94
CA ILE A 71 13.61 23.70 -16.09
C ILE A 71 14.56 23.85 -17.28
N PRO A 72 14.38 23.16 -18.41
CA PRO A 72 13.25 22.26 -18.72
C PRO A 72 13.53 20.77 -18.46
N HIS A 73 14.73 20.35 -18.06
CA HIS A 73 15.13 18.93 -18.17
C HIS A 73 14.42 18.04 -17.15
N ILE A 74 14.40 18.43 -15.87
CA ILE A 74 13.69 17.68 -14.81
C ILE A 74 12.16 17.79 -15.02
N THR A 75 11.65 18.98 -15.32
CA THR A 75 10.21 19.16 -15.56
C THR A 75 9.70 18.37 -16.78
N ASN A 76 10.49 18.31 -17.87
CA ASN A 76 10.15 17.49 -19.02
C ASN A 76 10.19 16.00 -18.72
N GLU A 77 11.13 15.53 -17.89
CA GLU A 77 11.14 14.12 -17.45
C GLU A 77 9.90 13.80 -16.61
N ILE A 78 9.50 14.69 -15.69
CA ILE A 78 8.27 14.52 -14.89
C ILE A 78 7.04 14.47 -15.81
N LYS A 79 6.88 15.45 -16.71
CA LYS A 79 5.76 15.49 -17.67
C LYS A 79 5.72 14.24 -18.56
N SER A 80 6.88 13.74 -19.00
CA SER A 80 6.94 12.51 -19.79
C SER A 80 6.36 11.32 -19.04
N ARG A 81 6.45 11.31 -17.70
CA ARG A 81 5.86 10.27 -16.86
C ARG A 81 4.36 10.42 -16.71
N PHE A 82 3.83 11.64 -16.69
CA PHE A 82 2.38 11.87 -16.75
C PHE A 82 1.80 11.29 -18.05
N TYR A 83 2.44 11.58 -19.21
CA TYR A 83 1.99 11.06 -20.49
C TYR A 83 2.02 9.54 -20.60
N ARG A 84 2.91 8.84 -19.87
CA ARG A 84 2.97 7.37 -19.88
C ARG A 84 1.71 6.70 -19.36
N ASN A 85 0.91 7.38 -18.56
CA ASN A 85 -0.36 6.86 -18.05
C ASN A 85 -1.46 6.86 -19.11
N PHE A 86 -1.27 7.54 -20.24
CA PHE A 86 -2.20 7.59 -21.38
C PHE A 86 -1.75 6.74 -22.56
N THR A 87 -0.92 5.73 -22.35
CA THR A 87 -0.44 4.86 -23.43
C THR A 87 -1.43 3.77 -23.83
N SER A 88 -2.44 3.48 -23.01
CA SER A 88 -3.54 2.58 -23.32
C SER A 88 -4.71 3.37 -23.93
N GLU A 89 -5.31 2.84 -24.99
CA GLU A 89 -6.54 3.38 -25.59
C GLU A 89 -7.73 3.32 -24.62
N ASP A 90 -7.65 2.48 -23.58
CA ASP A 90 -8.67 2.29 -22.57
C ASP A 90 -8.57 3.31 -21.41
N THR A 91 -7.47 4.07 -21.31
CA THR A 91 -7.31 5.06 -20.24
C THR A 91 -7.95 6.39 -20.63
N HIS A 92 -9.13 6.66 -20.09
CA HIS A 92 -9.86 7.90 -20.34
C HIS A 92 -9.52 9.01 -19.36
N ILE A 93 -9.21 8.67 -18.10
CA ILE A 93 -8.90 9.62 -17.03
C ILE A 93 -7.66 9.12 -16.28
N ALA A 94 -6.68 10.01 -16.07
CA ALA A 94 -5.55 9.75 -15.18
C ALA A 94 -5.63 10.68 -13.97
N ILE A 95 -5.51 10.11 -12.78
CA ILE A 95 -5.43 10.85 -11.51
C ILE A 95 -3.96 10.90 -11.11
N ILE A 96 -3.41 12.12 -10.99
CA ILE A 96 -2.03 12.37 -10.59
C ILE A 96 -2.06 12.98 -9.20
N GLU A 97 -1.53 12.25 -8.22
CA GLU A 97 -1.39 12.73 -6.84
C GLU A 97 0.04 13.26 -6.64
N VAL A 98 0.15 14.40 -5.97
CA VAL A 98 1.43 14.97 -5.54
C VAL A 98 1.42 15.10 -4.03
N GLY A 99 2.22 14.27 -3.38
CA GLY A 99 2.39 14.26 -1.94
C GLY A 99 3.15 15.47 -1.40
N GLY A 100 3.02 15.69 -0.10
CA GLY A 100 3.67 16.76 0.62
C GLY A 100 2.81 18.03 0.73
N THR A 101 3.36 19.02 1.41
CA THR A 101 2.72 20.31 1.63
C THR A 101 3.11 21.29 0.51
N VAL A 102 2.17 22.06 0.02
CA VAL A 102 2.47 23.15 -0.92
C VAL A 102 3.47 24.11 -0.28
N GLY A 103 4.56 24.39 -0.98
CA GLY A 103 5.68 25.21 -0.46
C GLY A 103 6.90 24.39 -0.08
N ASP A 104 6.77 23.08 0.10
CA ASP A 104 7.92 22.21 0.36
C ASP A 104 8.85 22.14 -0.86
N ILE A 105 10.15 22.20 -0.61
CA ILE A 105 11.19 22.19 -1.65
C ILE A 105 11.09 20.94 -2.54
N GLU A 106 10.78 19.80 -1.96
CA GLU A 106 10.69 18.50 -2.63
C GLU A 106 9.58 18.46 -3.68
N SER A 107 8.47 19.16 -3.45
CA SER A 107 7.33 19.17 -4.36
C SER A 107 7.42 20.22 -5.47
N GLN A 108 8.31 21.22 -5.35
CA GLN A 108 8.39 22.35 -6.31
C GLN A 108 8.60 21.92 -7.77
N PRO A 109 9.50 20.98 -8.12
CA PRO A 109 9.66 20.54 -9.51
C PRO A 109 8.42 19.86 -10.07
N PHE A 110 7.65 19.16 -9.22
CA PHE A 110 6.40 18.51 -9.61
C PHE A 110 5.30 19.54 -9.84
N LEU A 111 5.14 20.52 -8.94
CA LEU A 111 4.15 21.59 -9.08
C LEU A 111 4.45 22.43 -10.34
N GLU A 112 5.71 22.80 -10.59
CA GLU A 112 6.10 23.47 -11.83
C GLU A 112 5.78 22.63 -13.07
N SER A 113 5.98 21.31 -13.00
CA SER A 113 5.64 20.39 -14.09
C SER A 113 4.13 20.33 -14.34
N ILE A 114 3.31 20.34 -13.28
CA ILE A 114 1.85 20.39 -13.37
C ILE A 114 1.40 21.70 -14.03
N ARG A 115 1.95 22.84 -13.62
CA ARG A 115 1.65 24.14 -14.22
C ARG A 115 1.92 24.14 -15.73
N GLN A 116 3.10 23.61 -16.13
CA GLN A 116 3.46 23.47 -17.55
C GLN A 116 2.54 22.49 -18.27
N PHE A 117 2.27 21.33 -17.66
CA PHE A 117 1.42 20.29 -18.25
C PHE A 117 -0.01 20.80 -18.50
N GLN A 118 -0.62 21.48 -17.51
CA GLN A 118 -1.94 22.06 -17.66
C GLN A 118 -2.00 23.08 -18.80
N HIS A 119 -0.93 23.87 -18.96
CA HIS A 119 -0.81 24.81 -20.09
C HIS A 119 -0.66 24.09 -21.44
N GLU A 120 0.07 22.97 -21.49
CA GLU A 120 0.29 22.19 -22.71
C GLU A 120 -0.97 21.46 -23.19
N VAL A 121 -1.75 20.87 -22.26
CA VAL A 121 -2.96 20.09 -22.61
C VAL A 121 -4.24 20.90 -22.66
N GLY A 122 -4.24 22.12 -22.11
CA GLY A 122 -5.41 22.99 -21.97
C GLY A 122 -6.21 22.73 -20.67
N HIS A 123 -6.81 23.76 -20.14
CA HIS A 123 -7.60 23.70 -18.89
C HIS A 123 -8.84 22.79 -19.01
N GLU A 124 -9.35 22.60 -20.22
CA GLU A 124 -10.47 21.69 -20.50
C GLU A 124 -10.10 20.21 -20.36
N ASN A 125 -8.80 19.90 -20.40
CA ASN A 125 -8.29 18.53 -20.32
C ASN A 125 -7.55 18.22 -19.01
N ALA A 126 -7.33 19.23 -18.16
CA ALA A 126 -6.64 19.03 -16.88
C ALA A 126 -7.17 20.00 -15.82
N MET A 127 -7.70 19.48 -14.74
CA MET A 127 -8.18 20.22 -13.59
C MET A 127 -7.33 19.93 -12.35
N LEU A 128 -7.44 20.78 -11.34
CA LEU A 128 -6.68 20.70 -10.10
C LEU A 128 -7.60 20.66 -8.89
N ILE A 129 -7.48 19.60 -8.12
CA ILE A 129 -8.14 19.45 -6.82
C ILE A 129 -7.09 19.71 -5.74
N HIS A 130 -7.33 20.70 -4.89
CA HIS A 130 -6.45 21.02 -3.77
C HIS A 130 -7.04 20.53 -2.45
N VAL A 131 -6.37 19.57 -1.82
CA VAL A 131 -6.78 19.04 -0.52
C VAL A 131 -6.12 19.86 0.58
N THR A 132 -6.93 20.38 1.51
CA THR A 132 -6.46 21.24 2.61
C THR A 132 -7.00 20.77 3.96
N LEU A 133 -6.43 21.29 5.04
CA LEU A 133 -6.89 21.05 6.40
C LEU A 133 -7.59 22.30 6.96
N ILE A 134 -8.77 22.13 7.53
CA ILE A 134 -9.49 23.09 8.32
C ILE A 134 -9.43 22.67 9.80
N PRO A 135 -8.45 23.15 10.56
CA PRO A 135 -8.30 22.73 11.94
C PRO A 135 -9.42 23.30 12.83
N TYR A 136 -9.92 22.49 13.73
CA TYR A 136 -10.82 22.87 14.80
C TYR A 136 -10.03 23.20 16.07
N ILE A 137 -10.17 24.44 16.55
CA ILE A 137 -9.52 24.88 17.78
C ILE A 137 -10.45 24.65 18.97
N LYS A 138 -10.27 23.54 19.68
CA LYS A 138 -11.12 23.16 20.82
C LYS A 138 -11.27 24.26 21.88
N ALA A 139 -10.21 25.03 22.15
CA ALA A 139 -10.22 26.10 23.14
C ALA A 139 -11.15 27.28 22.79
N SER A 140 -11.33 27.58 21.49
CA SER A 140 -12.21 28.67 21.04
C SER A 140 -13.51 28.17 20.42
N GLY A 141 -13.67 26.87 20.22
CA GLY A 141 -14.83 26.28 19.56
C GLY A 141 -14.98 26.67 18.09
N GLU A 142 -13.87 26.94 17.40
CA GLU A 142 -13.90 27.52 16.05
C GLU A 142 -13.09 26.72 15.04
N LEU A 143 -13.62 26.63 13.81
CA LEU A 143 -12.89 26.20 12.63
C LEU A 143 -12.05 27.36 12.05
N LYS A 144 -10.80 27.08 11.67
CA LYS A 144 -9.86 28.10 11.16
C LYS A 144 -9.61 27.91 9.68
N THR A 145 -10.07 28.86 8.86
CA THR A 145 -9.91 28.86 7.39
C THR A 145 -8.56 29.43 6.92
N LYS A 146 -7.79 30.08 7.79
CA LYS A 146 -6.52 30.72 7.42
C LYS A 146 -5.46 29.75 6.86
N PRO A 147 -5.26 28.54 7.39
CA PRO A 147 -4.31 27.59 6.81
C PRO A 147 -4.64 27.24 5.36
N THR A 148 -5.92 26.95 5.05
CA THR A 148 -6.39 26.72 3.68
C THR A 148 -6.14 27.94 2.78
N GLN A 149 -6.50 29.14 3.22
CA GLN A 149 -6.28 30.36 2.45
C GLN A 149 -4.78 30.61 2.18
N ALA A 150 -3.90 30.32 3.14
CA ALA A 150 -2.45 30.46 2.99
C ALA A 150 -1.91 29.43 1.98
N SER A 151 -2.32 28.18 2.07
CA SER A 151 -1.91 27.11 1.17
C SER A 151 -2.34 27.37 -0.29
N VAL A 152 -3.59 27.80 -0.50
CA VAL A 152 -4.08 28.16 -1.84
C VAL A 152 -3.34 29.40 -2.39
N LYS A 153 -3.08 30.41 -1.55
CA LYS A 153 -2.32 31.59 -1.97
C LYS A 153 -0.90 31.25 -2.41
N GLU A 154 -0.25 30.32 -1.75
CA GLU A 154 1.07 29.84 -2.13
C GLU A 154 1.04 29.12 -3.47
N LEU A 155 0.08 28.23 -3.69
CA LEU A 155 -0.16 27.56 -4.96
C LEU A 155 -0.41 28.55 -6.10
N GLN A 156 -1.25 29.58 -5.85
CA GLN A 156 -1.50 30.67 -6.80
C GLN A 156 -0.23 31.49 -7.09
N GLY A 157 0.64 31.67 -6.08
CA GLY A 157 1.95 32.30 -6.25
C GLY A 157 2.88 31.54 -7.21
N MET A 158 2.71 30.25 -7.37
CA MET A 158 3.38 29.41 -8.36
C MET A 158 2.68 29.42 -9.75
N GLY A 159 1.59 30.16 -9.91
CA GLY A 159 0.82 30.21 -11.15
C GLY A 159 -0.18 29.08 -11.33
N ILE A 160 -0.57 28.42 -10.25
CA ILE A 160 -1.52 27.31 -10.25
C ILE A 160 -2.81 27.75 -9.54
N GLN A 161 -3.94 27.71 -10.25
CA GLN A 161 -5.27 27.96 -9.68
C GLN A 161 -5.98 26.64 -9.49
N PRO A 162 -6.37 26.25 -8.25
CA PRO A 162 -7.20 25.08 -8.05
C PRO A 162 -8.62 25.29 -8.59
N ASP A 163 -9.21 24.25 -9.15
CA ASP A 163 -10.60 24.23 -9.61
C ASP A 163 -11.55 23.81 -8.49
N ILE A 164 -11.12 22.88 -7.64
CA ILE A 164 -11.87 22.38 -6.49
C ILE A 164 -10.98 22.44 -5.24
N ILE A 165 -11.56 22.79 -4.10
CA ILE A 165 -10.92 22.74 -2.80
C ILE A 165 -11.65 21.69 -1.95
N VAL A 166 -10.95 20.63 -1.56
CA VAL A 166 -11.44 19.62 -0.63
C VAL A 166 -10.90 19.92 0.76
N CYS A 167 -11.80 20.26 1.67
CA CYS A 167 -11.48 20.67 3.04
C CYS A 167 -11.59 19.50 4.01
N ARG A 168 -10.46 18.96 4.45
CA ARG A 168 -10.40 17.98 5.55
C ARG A 168 -10.74 18.66 6.86
N SER A 169 -11.69 18.13 7.62
CA SER A 169 -12.10 18.69 8.92
C SER A 169 -12.69 17.62 9.85
N GLU A 170 -12.47 17.78 11.16
CA GLU A 170 -13.13 16.98 12.21
C GLU A 170 -14.61 17.39 12.41
N GLN A 171 -15.00 18.60 11.99
CA GLN A 171 -16.31 19.14 12.21
C GLN A 171 -16.94 19.62 10.89
N PRO A 172 -18.28 19.53 10.75
CA PRO A 172 -18.98 20.02 9.57
C PRO A 172 -18.71 21.50 9.31
N LEU A 173 -18.55 21.85 8.03
CA LEU A 173 -18.39 23.22 7.57
C LEU A 173 -19.78 23.85 7.32
N ASP A 174 -20.07 24.94 8.00
CA ASP A 174 -21.24 25.72 7.66
C ASP A 174 -21.09 26.47 6.32
N GLN A 175 -22.20 26.93 5.74
CA GLN A 175 -22.18 27.61 4.45
C GLN A 175 -21.34 28.91 4.48
N GLY A 176 -21.32 29.63 5.60
CA GLY A 176 -20.50 30.82 5.73
C GLY A 176 -19.00 30.56 5.67
N ILE A 177 -18.56 29.41 6.19
CA ILE A 177 -17.17 28.93 6.08
C ILE A 177 -16.86 28.59 4.62
N LYS A 178 -17.74 27.81 3.94
CA LYS A 178 -17.57 27.46 2.52
C LYS A 178 -17.53 28.72 1.64
N ASP A 179 -18.44 29.66 1.81
CA ASP A 179 -18.49 30.95 1.07
C ASP A 179 -17.22 31.77 1.29
N LYS A 180 -16.73 31.83 2.51
CA LYS A 180 -15.48 32.52 2.84
C LYS A 180 -14.28 31.89 2.15
N ILE A 181 -14.17 30.57 2.13
CA ILE A 181 -13.08 29.87 1.44
C ILE A 181 -13.18 30.13 -0.06
N ALA A 182 -14.36 29.99 -0.66
CA ALA A 182 -14.62 30.26 -2.06
C ALA A 182 -14.16 31.67 -2.48
N LEU A 183 -14.57 32.68 -1.70
CA LEU A 183 -14.20 34.07 -1.95
C LEU A 183 -12.69 34.32 -1.89
N PHE A 184 -12.01 33.81 -0.83
CA PHE A 184 -10.58 34.06 -0.62
C PHE A 184 -9.67 33.22 -1.52
N CYS A 185 -10.16 32.09 -1.99
CA CYS A 185 -9.41 31.16 -2.84
C CYS A 185 -9.77 31.27 -4.33
N ASN A 186 -10.69 32.14 -4.67
CA ASN A 186 -11.12 32.43 -6.04
C ASN A 186 -11.63 31.15 -6.76
N VAL A 187 -12.55 30.43 -6.11
CA VAL A 187 -13.27 29.29 -6.68
C VAL A 187 -14.78 29.47 -6.53
N PRO A 188 -15.62 28.84 -7.36
CA PRO A 188 -17.08 28.86 -7.16
C PRO A 188 -17.46 28.25 -5.80
N ASN A 189 -18.60 28.70 -5.23
CA ASN A 189 -19.04 28.23 -3.92
C ASN A 189 -19.33 26.72 -3.88
N ASP A 190 -19.85 26.17 -4.97
CA ASP A 190 -20.12 24.74 -5.16
C ASP A 190 -18.85 23.90 -5.40
N HIS A 191 -17.68 24.53 -5.51
CA HIS A 191 -16.38 23.88 -5.64
C HIS A 191 -15.60 23.78 -4.32
N VAL A 192 -16.18 24.21 -3.20
CA VAL A 192 -15.62 24.02 -1.86
C VAL A 192 -16.35 22.87 -1.18
N LEU A 193 -15.70 21.73 -1.12
CA LEU A 193 -16.25 20.47 -0.62
C LEU A 193 -15.64 20.14 0.73
N GLN A 194 -16.43 19.59 1.66
CA GLN A 194 -15.88 19.09 2.91
C GLN A 194 -15.55 17.60 2.79
N ASN A 195 -14.52 17.16 3.49
CA ASN A 195 -14.20 15.78 3.71
C ASN A 195 -14.02 15.58 5.21
N LEU A 196 -15.07 15.12 5.87
CA LEU A 196 -15.08 14.86 7.31
C LEU A 196 -14.35 13.56 7.64
N ASP A 197 -13.88 13.48 8.87
CA ASP A 197 -13.38 12.22 9.40
C ASP A 197 -14.54 11.21 9.47
N VAL A 198 -14.28 10.02 9.00
CA VAL A 198 -15.24 8.90 8.98
C VAL A 198 -14.79 7.82 9.95
N GLU A 199 -15.73 7.01 10.45
CA GLU A 199 -15.42 5.92 11.36
C GLU A 199 -14.66 4.80 10.62
N TYR A 200 -15.12 4.49 9.42
CA TYR A 200 -14.50 3.49 8.54
C TYR A 200 -14.06 4.15 7.24
N LEU A 201 -12.80 3.94 6.85
CA LEU A 201 -12.23 4.57 5.66
C LEU A 201 -13.07 4.33 4.39
N TYR A 202 -13.71 3.17 4.28
CA TYR A 202 -14.58 2.81 3.15
C TYR A 202 -15.89 3.63 3.08
N GLU A 203 -16.19 4.46 4.05
CA GLU A 203 -17.29 5.42 4.00
C GLU A 203 -16.95 6.69 3.21
N ALA A 204 -15.65 6.98 3.05
CA ALA A 204 -15.20 8.22 2.42
C ALA A 204 -15.74 8.43 0.98
N PRO A 205 -15.82 7.42 0.09
CA PRO A 205 -16.43 7.59 -1.23
C PRO A 205 -17.92 7.99 -1.16
N LEU A 206 -18.67 7.44 -0.21
CA LEU A 206 -20.09 7.77 -0.01
C LEU A 206 -20.23 9.23 0.46
N ALA A 207 -19.38 9.66 1.40
CA ALA A 207 -19.37 11.04 1.89
C ALA A 207 -18.96 12.02 0.77
N MET A 208 -18.03 11.64 -0.10
CA MET A 208 -17.64 12.49 -1.24
C MET A 208 -18.74 12.57 -2.32
N GLU A 209 -19.52 11.51 -2.51
CA GLU A 209 -20.68 11.56 -3.40
C GLU A 209 -21.80 12.47 -2.84
N GLU A 210 -22.02 12.46 -1.53
CA GLU A 210 -22.94 13.40 -0.86
C GLU A 210 -22.52 14.87 -1.04
N GLU A 211 -21.22 15.14 -1.09
CA GLU A 211 -20.64 16.46 -1.42
C GLU A 211 -20.59 16.75 -2.93
N HIS A 212 -21.11 15.86 -3.78
CA HIS A 212 -21.17 16.00 -5.23
C HIS A 212 -19.80 16.13 -5.94
N LEU A 213 -18.74 15.50 -5.38
CA LEU A 213 -17.40 15.60 -5.96
C LEU A 213 -17.36 15.11 -7.42
N ALA A 214 -18.04 13.99 -7.73
CA ALA A 214 -18.08 13.45 -9.08
C ALA A 214 -18.72 14.45 -10.06
N GLN A 215 -19.86 15.03 -9.71
CA GLN A 215 -20.59 15.98 -10.56
C GLN A 215 -19.79 17.25 -10.81
N VAL A 216 -19.14 17.79 -9.76
CA VAL A 216 -18.31 19.00 -9.88
C VAL A 216 -17.07 18.73 -10.73
N THR A 217 -16.42 17.57 -10.55
CA THR A 217 -15.26 17.14 -11.34
C THR A 217 -15.63 16.97 -12.82
N CYS A 218 -16.71 16.27 -13.13
CA CYS A 218 -17.18 16.08 -14.50
C CYS A 218 -17.55 17.42 -15.15
N LYS A 219 -18.17 18.34 -14.41
CA LYS A 219 -18.48 19.69 -14.87
C LYS A 219 -17.22 20.47 -15.26
N CYS A 220 -16.15 20.39 -14.44
CA CYS A 220 -14.88 21.05 -14.73
C CYS A 220 -14.21 20.52 -16.00
N LEU A 221 -14.34 19.23 -16.26
CA LEU A 221 -13.76 18.55 -17.43
C LEU A 221 -14.69 18.44 -18.63
N ASN A 222 -15.87 19.06 -18.58
CA ASN A 222 -16.92 18.96 -19.63
C ASN A 222 -17.29 17.51 -19.96
N LEU A 223 -17.29 16.63 -18.97
CA LEU A 223 -17.67 15.25 -19.09
C LEU A 223 -19.14 15.03 -18.71
N GLU A 224 -19.78 14.03 -19.32
CA GLU A 224 -21.06 13.55 -18.82
C GLU A 224 -20.86 12.83 -17.48
N CYS A 225 -21.74 13.11 -16.52
CA CYS A 225 -21.68 12.48 -15.21
C CYS A 225 -22.99 11.70 -14.95
N PRO A 226 -23.07 10.42 -15.34
CA PRO A 226 -24.20 9.59 -14.95
C PRO A 226 -24.19 9.40 -13.43
N THR A 227 -25.35 9.21 -12.83
CA THR A 227 -25.45 8.89 -11.40
C THR A 227 -24.74 7.56 -11.16
N PRO A 228 -23.71 7.51 -10.28
CA PRO A 228 -23.00 6.28 -10.03
C PRO A 228 -23.89 5.28 -9.29
N ASP A 229 -23.79 4.01 -9.66
CA ASP A 229 -24.38 2.92 -8.87
C ASP A 229 -23.40 2.52 -7.76
N LEU A 230 -23.74 2.90 -6.54
CA LEU A 230 -22.96 2.60 -5.33
C LEU A 230 -23.63 1.53 -4.47
N THR A 231 -24.50 0.70 -5.02
CA THR A 231 -25.26 -0.30 -4.28
C THR A 231 -24.33 -1.29 -3.58
N ASP A 232 -23.41 -1.90 -4.32
CA ASP A 232 -22.48 -2.89 -3.76
C ASP A 232 -21.53 -2.26 -2.72
N TRP A 233 -21.12 -1.01 -2.97
CA TRP A 233 -20.28 -0.28 -2.00
C TRP A 233 -21.03 0.02 -0.69
N LYS A 234 -22.30 0.42 -0.78
CA LYS A 234 -23.17 0.62 0.39
C LYS A 234 -23.40 -0.66 1.15
N ASP A 235 -23.60 -1.78 0.46
CA ASP A 235 -23.78 -3.10 1.07
C ASP A 235 -22.50 -3.56 1.79
N MET A 236 -21.34 -3.31 1.22
CA MET A 236 -20.03 -3.55 1.85
C MET A 236 -19.88 -2.72 3.14
N VAL A 237 -20.15 -1.41 3.08
CA VAL A 237 -20.06 -0.51 4.25
C VAL A 237 -21.08 -0.93 5.32
N ASN A 238 -22.28 -1.31 4.91
CA ASN A 238 -23.30 -1.81 5.85
C ASN A 238 -22.88 -3.13 6.52
N ALA A 239 -22.22 -4.04 5.79
CA ALA A 239 -21.67 -5.27 6.37
C ALA A 239 -20.56 -4.97 7.40
N LEU A 240 -19.72 -3.95 7.12
CA LEU A 240 -18.68 -3.49 8.03
C LEU A 240 -19.25 -2.86 9.32
N ARG A 241 -20.32 -2.07 9.20
CA ARG A 241 -20.99 -1.42 10.34
C ARG A 241 -21.80 -2.37 11.21
N HIS A 242 -22.32 -3.45 10.62
CA HIS A 242 -23.25 -4.36 11.28
C HIS A 242 -22.80 -5.83 11.18
N PRO A 243 -21.63 -6.16 11.76
CA PRO A 243 -21.17 -7.53 11.84
C PRO A 243 -22.12 -8.34 12.76
N ASN A 244 -22.23 -9.63 12.52
CA ASN A 244 -23.07 -10.53 13.30
C ASN A 244 -22.30 -11.60 14.07
N LYS A 245 -20.98 -11.62 13.95
CA LYS A 245 -20.05 -12.52 14.64
C LYS A 245 -18.71 -11.83 14.88
N GLU A 246 -17.91 -12.41 15.76
CA GLU A 246 -16.54 -11.97 16.04
C GLU A 246 -15.57 -13.13 15.87
N VAL A 247 -14.35 -12.82 15.45
CA VAL A 247 -13.26 -13.79 15.27
C VAL A 247 -11.98 -13.18 15.81
N ASP A 248 -11.31 -13.90 16.70
CA ASP A 248 -10.02 -13.50 17.28
C ASP A 248 -8.88 -14.17 16.51
N ILE A 249 -8.02 -13.37 15.88
CA ILE A 249 -6.87 -13.80 15.08
C ILE A 249 -5.58 -13.30 15.71
N ALA A 250 -4.67 -14.23 16.05
CA ALA A 250 -3.32 -13.84 16.44
C ALA A 250 -2.48 -13.52 15.21
N LEU A 251 -1.95 -12.31 15.13
CA LEU A 251 -0.94 -11.91 14.16
C LEU A 251 0.43 -11.99 14.84
N VAL A 252 1.18 -13.07 14.56
CA VAL A 252 2.47 -13.36 15.21
C VAL A 252 3.60 -12.80 14.37
N GLY A 253 4.09 -11.63 14.73
CA GLY A 253 5.08 -10.86 13.98
C GLY A 253 6.19 -10.28 14.84
N LYS A 254 7.19 -9.65 14.20
CA LYS A 254 8.28 -8.95 14.89
C LYS A 254 8.17 -7.43 14.82
N TYR A 255 7.28 -6.89 13.99
CA TYR A 255 7.08 -5.45 13.80
C TYR A 255 5.76 -4.98 14.40
N ILE A 256 5.31 -5.61 15.47
CA ILE A 256 3.99 -5.37 16.08
C ILE A 256 3.83 -3.95 16.63
N GLN A 257 4.93 -3.24 16.92
CA GLN A 257 4.93 -1.84 17.36
C GLN A 257 4.70 -0.86 16.17
N LEU A 258 4.87 -1.32 14.94
CA LEU A 258 4.72 -0.55 13.71
C LEU A 258 3.61 -1.16 12.88
N HIS A 259 2.36 -0.86 13.22
CA HIS A 259 1.18 -1.47 12.61
C HIS A 259 1.16 -1.32 11.08
N ASP A 260 1.69 -0.21 10.55
CA ASP A 260 1.80 0.03 9.10
C ASP A 260 2.64 -1.03 8.38
N ALA A 261 3.57 -1.69 9.08
CA ALA A 261 4.35 -2.78 8.52
C ALA A 261 3.50 -3.96 8.04
N TYR A 262 2.33 -4.13 8.63
CA TYR A 262 1.38 -5.19 8.32
C TYR A 262 0.05 -4.66 7.76
N LEU A 263 0.01 -3.41 7.31
CA LEU A 263 -1.21 -2.75 6.84
C LEU A 263 -1.98 -3.60 5.81
N SER A 264 -1.30 -4.14 4.80
CA SER A 264 -1.95 -4.96 3.78
C SER A 264 -2.53 -6.27 4.34
N VAL A 265 -1.89 -6.85 5.35
CA VAL A 265 -2.40 -8.06 6.03
C VAL A 265 -3.63 -7.73 6.86
N VAL A 266 -3.59 -6.62 7.59
CA VAL A 266 -4.73 -6.12 8.39
C VAL A 266 -5.92 -5.83 7.49
N GLU A 267 -5.70 -5.13 6.37
CA GLU A 267 -6.77 -4.83 5.41
C GLU A 267 -7.34 -6.11 4.76
N ALA A 268 -6.49 -7.08 4.42
CA ALA A 268 -6.96 -8.38 3.91
C ALA A 268 -7.83 -9.13 4.92
N LEU A 269 -7.45 -9.12 6.20
CA LEU A 269 -8.26 -9.71 7.28
C LEU A 269 -9.60 -8.97 7.45
N LYS A 270 -9.60 -7.63 7.37
CA LYS A 270 -10.84 -6.84 7.39
C LYS A 270 -11.75 -7.17 6.22
N HIS A 271 -11.21 -7.30 5.00
CA HIS A 271 -11.98 -7.68 3.81
C HIS A 271 -12.61 -9.06 3.96
N GLY A 272 -11.85 -10.04 4.49
CA GLY A 272 -12.40 -11.35 4.83
C GLY A 272 -13.52 -11.23 5.88
N GLY A 273 -13.35 -10.37 6.89
CA GLY A 273 -14.36 -10.07 7.88
C GLY A 273 -15.63 -9.46 7.28
N ILE A 274 -15.49 -8.50 6.37
CA ILE A 274 -16.64 -7.87 5.67
C ILE A 274 -17.42 -8.91 4.89
N ALA A 275 -16.74 -9.74 4.08
CA ALA A 275 -17.36 -10.79 3.29
C ALA A 275 -18.14 -11.79 4.16
N GLU A 276 -17.64 -12.11 5.33
CA GLU A 276 -18.22 -13.03 6.30
C GLU A 276 -19.13 -12.35 7.34
N ARG A 277 -19.33 -11.04 7.26
CA ARG A 277 -20.06 -10.22 8.25
C ARG A 277 -19.54 -10.42 9.67
N ALA A 278 -18.22 -10.48 9.82
CA ALA A 278 -17.51 -10.70 11.07
C ALA A 278 -16.63 -9.52 11.44
N THR A 279 -16.61 -9.15 12.71
CA THR A 279 -15.53 -8.35 13.28
C THR A 279 -14.30 -9.24 13.43
N VAL A 280 -13.16 -8.83 12.87
CA VAL A 280 -11.90 -9.51 13.08
C VAL A 280 -11.10 -8.74 14.14
N ASN A 281 -10.99 -9.32 15.32
CA ASN A 281 -10.17 -8.81 16.41
C ASN A 281 -8.73 -9.31 16.19
N ILE A 282 -7.81 -8.39 15.88
CA ILE A 282 -6.41 -8.73 15.62
C ILE A 282 -5.62 -8.60 16.92
N HIS A 283 -5.12 -9.72 17.42
CA HIS A 283 -4.23 -9.78 18.57
C HIS A 283 -2.78 -9.75 18.11
N TRP A 284 -2.10 -8.68 18.43
CA TRP A 284 -0.70 -8.46 18.04
C TRP A 284 0.24 -9.22 18.98
N VAL A 285 0.91 -10.23 18.47
CA VAL A 285 1.79 -11.12 19.25
C VAL A 285 3.24 -10.93 18.82
N ASP A 286 4.10 -10.52 19.77
CA ASP A 286 5.54 -10.43 19.51
C ASP A 286 6.15 -11.84 19.44
N SER A 287 6.67 -12.16 18.27
CA SER A 287 7.31 -13.46 18.06
C SER A 287 8.63 -13.63 18.85
N GLU A 288 9.22 -12.56 19.37
CA GLU A 288 10.43 -12.62 20.20
C GLU A 288 10.11 -12.98 21.65
N GLU A 289 8.91 -12.64 22.11
CA GLU A 289 8.45 -12.90 23.48
C GLU A 289 7.73 -14.26 23.61
N LEU A 290 7.31 -14.86 22.47
CA LEU A 290 6.58 -16.11 22.46
C LEU A 290 7.51 -17.32 22.74
N ASN A 291 7.19 -18.10 23.76
CA ASN A 291 7.98 -19.26 24.23
C ASN A 291 7.06 -20.39 24.71
N GLU A 292 7.65 -21.57 25.02
CA GLU A 292 6.91 -22.77 25.44
C GLU A 292 6.11 -22.58 26.75
N GLU A 293 6.49 -21.61 27.59
CA GLU A 293 5.82 -21.35 28.89
C GLU A 293 4.55 -20.52 28.73
N ASN A 294 4.51 -19.60 27.72
CA ASN A 294 3.41 -18.65 27.55
C ASN A 294 2.53 -18.90 26.31
N VAL A 295 2.92 -19.82 25.42
CA VAL A 295 2.24 -20.03 24.14
C VAL A 295 0.76 -20.39 24.29
N ASP A 296 0.42 -21.20 25.27
CA ASP A 296 -0.97 -21.62 25.56
C ASP A 296 -1.82 -20.43 26.09
N GLU A 297 -1.24 -19.62 26.96
CA GLU A 297 -1.91 -18.40 27.46
C GLU A 297 -2.16 -17.39 26.34
N VAL A 298 -1.18 -17.21 25.45
CA VAL A 298 -1.23 -16.20 24.38
C VAL A 298 -2.10 -16.64 23.21
N LEU A 299 -2.01 -17.91 22.81
CA LEU A 299 -2.66 -18.39 21.58
C LEU A 299 -3.89 -19.27 21.82
N GLY A 300 -4.11 -19.75 23.05
CA GLY A 300 -5.13 -20.76 23.33
C GLY A 300 -6.58 -20.31 23.10
N SER A 301 -6.86 -19.01 23.15
CA SER A 301 -8.19 -18.45 22.86
C SER A 301 -8.40 -18.04 21.41
N MET A 302 -7.37 -18.10 20.57
CA MET A 302 -7.43 -17.65 19.17
C MET A 302 -8.12 -18.63 18.25
N GLN A 303 -8.98 -18.13 17.37
CA GLN A 303 -9.64 -18.94 16.34
C GLN A 303 -8.81 -19.08 15.06
N GLY A 304 -7.75 -18.30 14.92
CA GLY A 304 -6.81 -18.40 13.83
C GLY A 304 -5.46 -17.80 14.18
N ILE A 305 -4.41 -18.30 13.56
CA ILE A 305 -3.04 -17.81 13.72
C ILE A 305 -2.51 -17.42 12.35
N LEU A 306 -2.11 -16.17 12.19
CA LEU A 306 -1.46 -15.64 11.00
C LEU A 306 -0.03 -15.25 11.31
N VAL A 307 0.92 -15.80 10.54
CA VAL A 307 2.33 -15.45 10.61
C VAL A 307 2.72 -14.70 9.33
N PRO A 308 2.97 -13.39 9.39
CA PRO A 308 3.29 -12.59 8.21
C PRO A 308 4.74 -12.79 7.76
N GLY A 309 5.06 -12.22 6.60
CA GLY A 309 6.41 -12.12 6.08
C GLY A 309 7.35 -11.30 6.98
N GLY A 310 8.63 -11.33 6.65
CA GLY A 310 9.67 -10.58 7.33
C GLY A 310 11.05 -11.03 6.89
N PHE A 311 12.09 -10.29 7.30
CA PHE A 311 13.48 -10.56 6.94
C PHE A 311 14.34 -10.75 8.20
N GLY A 312 15.39 -11.58 8.10
CA GLY A 312 16.35 -11.84 9.17
C GLY A 312 15.83 -12.77 10.26
N SER A 313 16.74 -13.16 11.17
CA SER A 313 16.56 -14.25 12.14
C SER A 313 15.75 -13.90 13.39
N ARG A 314 15.52 -12.62 13.66
CA ARG A 314 14.85 -12.16 14.89
C ARG A 314 13.42 -12.69 14.98
N GLY A 315 13.07 -13.33 16.09
CA GLY A 315 11.72 -13.85 16.38
C GLY A 315 11.31 -15.09 15.55
N VAL A 316 12.24 -15.74 14.85
CA VAL A 316 11.93 -16.89 13.98
C VAL A 316 11.49 -18.10 14.82
N GLU A 317 12.15 -18.41 15.94
CA GLU A 317 11.80 -19.56 16.77
C GLU A 317 10.39 -19.41 17.39
N GLY A 318 10.00 -18.19 17.81
CA GLY A 318 8.63 -17.95 18.26
C GLY A 318 7.58 -18.13 17.15
N LYS A 319 7.91 -17.80 15.90
CA LYS A 319 7.03 -18.08 14.74
C LYS A 319 6.92 -19.60 14.45
N ILE A 320 8.04 -20.32 14.57
CA ILE A 320 8.05 -21.80 14.46
C ILE A 320 7.18 -22.41 15.57
N LEU A 321 7.30 -21.88 16.80
CA LEU A 321 6.47 -22.31 17.93
C LEU A 321 4.98 -22.05 17.69
N ALA A 322 4.63 -20.88 17.14
CA ALA A 322 3.25 -20.56 16.80
C ALA A 322 2.69 -21.54 15.73
N ALA A 323 3.48 -21.91 14.74
CA ALA A 323 3.10 -22.89 13.73
C ALA A 323 2.91 -24.29 14.36
N LYS A 324 3.81 -24.71 15.27
CA LYS A 324 3.68 -25.95 16.04
C LYS A 324 2.40 -25.96 16.86
N TYR A 325 2.15 -24.89 17.60
CA TYR A 325 0.95 -24.76 18.43
C TYR A 325 -0.32 -24.86 17.61
N ALA A 326 -0.37 -24.16 16.47
CA ALA A 326 -1.50 -24.22 15.53
C ALA A 326 -1.77 -25.65 15.04
N ARG A 327 -0.72 -26.37 14.61
CA ARG A 327 -0.82 -27.74 14.11
C ARG A 327 -1.31 -28.70 15.20
N GLU A 328 -0.70 -28.65 16.38
CA GLU A 328 -1.02 -29.58 17.49
C GLU A 328 -2.44 -29.35 18.05
N ASN A 329 -2.88 -28.09 18.12
CA ASN A 329 -4.20 -27.71 18.62
C ASN A 329 -5.28 -27.59 17.52
N LYS A 330 -4.92 -27.89 16.25
CA LYS A 330 -5.83 -27.81 15.08
C LYS A 330 -6.45 -26.44 14.89
N ILE A 331 -5.72 -25.37 15.22
CA ILE A 331 -6.12 -23.99 14.96
C ILE A 331 -5.79 -23.67 13.50
N PRO A 332 -6.68 -23.04 12.73
CA PRO A 332 -6.36 -22.55 11.38
C PRO A 332 -5.12 -21.69 11.37
N TYR A 333 -4.19 -22.01 10.46
CA TYR A 333 -2.91 -21.32 10.31
C TYR A 333 -2.76 -20.77 8.90
N LEU A 334 -2.34 -19.51 8.78
CA LEU A 334 -1.95 -18.90 7.51
C LEU A 334 -0.55 -18.32 7.63
N GLY A 335 0.38 -18.86 6.87
CA GLY A 335 1.76 -18.36 6.78
C GLY A 335 2.00 -17.62 5.47
N LEU A 336 2.39 -16.34 5.54
CA LEU A 336 2.71 -15.52 4.37
C LEU A 336 4.22 -15.39 4.24
N CYS A 337 4.81 -15.73 3.09
CA CYS A 337 6.24 -15.61 2.80
C CYS A 337 7.08 -16.35 3.87
N LEU A 338 7.77 -15.63 4.77
CA LEU A 338 8.49 -16.22 5.90
C LEU A 338 7.57 -17.08 6.78
N GLY A 339 6.30 -16.67 6.94
CA GLY A 339 5.33 -17.47 7.71
C GLY A 339 5.09 -18.86 7.12
N MET A 340 5.02 -18.99 5.79
CA MET A 340 4.99 -20.29 5.12
C MET A 340 6.31 -21.08 5.36
N GLN A 341 7.44 -20.39 5.21
CA GLN A 341 8.76 -21.03 5.39
C GLN A 341 8.94 -21.60 6.81
N VAL A 342 8.53 -20.86 7.84
CA VAL A 342 8.63 -21.35 9.24
C VAL A 342 7.69 -22.53 9.51
N ALA A 343 6.53 -22.60 8.86
CA ALA A 343 5.65 -23.76 8.97
C ALA A 343 6.29 -25.03 8.34
N ILE A 344 7.01 -24.86 7.23
CA ILE A 344 7.77 -25.96 6.60
C ILE A 344 8.92 -26.41 7.50
N ILE A 345 9.65 -25.47 8.09
CA ILE A 345 10.73 -25.78 9.05
C ILE A 345 10.15 -26.51 10.27
N GLU A 346 9.03 -26.03 10.82
CA GLU A 346 8.33 -26.68 11.92
C GLU A 346 7.98 -28.13 11.60
N PHE A 347 7.32 -28.36 10.46
CA PHE A 347 6.92 -29.69 10.03
C PHE A 347 8.11 -30.61 9.83
N ALA A 348 9.18 -30.13 9.20
CA ALA A 348 10.41 -30.89 9.00
C ALA A 348 11.04 -31.31 10.34
N ARG A 349 11.11 -30.38 11.31
CA ARG A 349 11.70 -30.67 12.64
C ARG A 349 10.84 -31.60 13.47
N ASN A 350 9.55 -31.34 13.59
CA ASN A 350 8.71 -31.99 14.60
C ASN A 350 7.88 -33.17 14.06
N VAL A 351 7.66 -33.24 12.75
CA VAL A 351 6.92 -34.36 12.13
C VAL A 351 7.86 -35.32 11.38
N CYS A 352 8.79 -34.76 10.59
CA CYS A 352 9.73 -35.58 9.81
C CYS A 352 11.00 -36.03 10.59
N GLY A 353 11.28 -35.41 11.75
CA GLY A 353 12.42 -35.73 12.60
C GLY A 353 13.76 -35.13 12.16
N PHE A 354 13.76 -34.14 11.28
CA PHE A 354 14.96 -33.40 10.85
C PHE A 354 15.25 -32.27 11.82
N HIS A 355 15.79 -32.56 12.98
CA HIS A 355 15.87 -31.64 14.12
C HIS A 355 16.64 -30.34 13.85
N ASP A 356 17.56 -30.33 12.87
CA ASP A 356 18.32 -29.14 12.44
C ASP A 356 17.76 -28.51 11.15
N ALA A 357 16.58 -28.95 10.67
CA ALA A 357 15.98 -28.35 9.48
C ALA A 357 15.80 -26.83 9.62
N HIS A 358 16.28 -26.11 8.63
CA HIS A 358 16.25 -24.64 8.64
C HIS A 358 16.24 -24.03 7.23
N SER A 359 16.14 -22.71 7.16
CA SER A 359 16.48 -21.91 5.99
C SER A 359 17.98 -21.64 5.98
N ILE A 360 18.65 -21.77 4.83
CA ILE A 360 20.07 -21.39 4.69
C ILE A 360 20.31 -19.90 4.85
N GLU A 361 19.27 -19.06 4.71
CA GLU A 361 19.33 -17.63 5.04
C GLU A 361 19.60 -17.42 6.54
N LEU A 362 19.00 -18.26 7.38
CA LEU A 362 18.95 -18.09 8.83
C LEU A 362 20.00 -18.94 9.54
N ASP A 363 20.26 -20.13 9.04
CA ASP A 363 21.34 -21.02 9.46
C ASP A 363 22.06 -21.63 8.25
N PRO A 364 23.19 -21.03 7.82
CA PRO A 364 23.96 -21.55 6.69
C PRO A 364 24.59 -22.92 6.92
N ASN A 365 24.63 -23.41 8.17
CA ASN A 365 25.26 -24.68 8.54
C ASN A 365 24.25 -25.83 8.68
N THR A 366 22.97 -25.59 8.46
CA THR A 366 21.97 -26.68 8.54
C THR A 366 22.30 -27.81 7.59
N THR A 367 22.15 -29.06 8.06
CA THR A 367 22.33 -30.27 7.21
C THR A 367 21.03 -30.59 6.46
N HIS A 368 19.91 -30.01 6.83
CA HIS A 368 18.60 -30.17 6.20
C HIS A 368 18.05 -28.83 5.74
N PRO A 369 18.57 -28.23 4.64
CA PRO A 369 18.11 -26.94 4.13
C PRO A 369 16.77 -27.10 3.42
N VAL A 370 15.67 -27.03 4.17
CA VAL A 370 14.30 -27.12 3.62
C VAL A 370 13.86 -25.84 2.91
N ILE A 371 14.54 -24.72 3.21
CA ILE A 371 14.41 -23.45 2.51
C ILE A 371 15.79 -23.06 1.99
N ALA A 372 15.89 -22.82 0.69
CA ALA A 372 17.15 -22.57 -0.02
C ALA A 372 17.08 -21.33 -0.92
N LEU A 373 18.25 -20.83 -1.31
CA LEU A 373 18.35 -19.74 -2.27
C LEU A 373 17.80 -20.18 -3.63
N MET A 374 17.04 -19.29 -4.26
CA MET A 374 16.52 -19.54 -5.60
C MET A 374 17.66 -19.53 -6.64
N PRO A 375 17.64 -20.40 -7.66
CA PRO A 375 18.71 -20.47 -8.65
C PRO A 375 18.95 -19.16 -9.42
N ASP A 376 17.90 -18.35 -9.63
CA ASP A 376 17.96 -17.04 -10.28
C ASP A 376 18.47 -15.92 -9.37
N GLN A 377 18.68 -16.19 -8.10
CA GLN A 377 19.22 -15.27 -7.09
C GLN A 377 20.70 -15.54 -6.76
N ASP A 378 21.29 -16.59 -7.35
CA ASP A 378 22.71 -16.90 -7.14
C ASP A 378 23.59 -15.89 -7.88
N GLY A 379 24.65 -15.39 -7.21
CA GLY A 379 25.59 -14.40 -7.78
C GLY A 379 25.06 -12.95 -7.87
N VAL A 380 23.92 -12.62 -7.27
CA VAL A 380 23.42 -11.26 -7.22
C VAL A 380 24.13 -10.47 -6.12
N GLU A 381 25.00 -9.51 -6.51
CA GLU A 381 25.78 -8.68 -5.59
C GLU A 381 24.96 -7.48 -5.04
N ASP A 382 24.16 -6.84 -5.88
CA ASP A 382 23.30 -5.71 -5.47
C ASP A 382 22.04 -6.19 -4.80
N ILE A 383 21.81 -5.76 -3.55
CA ILE A 383 20.66 -6.23 -2.74
C ILE A 383 19.39 -5.45 -3.04
N GLY A 384 19.49 -4.18 -3.46
CA GLY A 384 18.35 -3.31 -3.68
C GLY A 384 17.61 -3.56 -5.01
N GLY A 385 16.33 -3.94 -4.95
CA GLY A 385 15.49 -4.12 -6.14
C GLY A 385 15.82 -5.36 -6.99
N THR A 386 16.54 -6.35 -6.44
CA THR A 386 17.00 -7.56 -7.14
C THR A 386 16.33 -8.85 -6.66
N LEU A 387 15.38 -8.74 -5.73
CA LEU A 387 14.54 -9.86 -5.29
C LEU A 387 13.68 -10.37 -6.46
N ARG A 388 13.16 -11.59 -6.35
CA ARG A 388 12.06 -12.03 -7.20
C ARG A 388 10.85 -11.17 -6.90
N LEU A 389 10.49 -10.30 -7.84
CA LEU A 389 9.47 -9.28 -7.70
C LEU A 389 8.39 -9.43 -8.77
N GLY A 390 7.16 -9.06 -8.43
CA GLY A 390 6.02 -9.06 -9.35
C GLY A 390 5.12 -10.28 -9.21
N ALA A 391 4.11 -10.35 -10.08
CA ALA A 391 3.13 -11.43 -10.10
C ALA A 391 3.67 -12.65 -10.86
N TYR A 392 3.56 -13.82 -10.24
CA TYR A 392 3.93 -15.10 -10.82
C TYR A 392 2.76 -16.07 -10.79
N PRO A 393 2.63 -16.92 -11.82
CA PRO A 393 1.56 -17.92 -11.85
C PRO A 393 1.77 -18.98 -10.78
N CYS A 394 0.67 -19.38 -10.15
CA CYS A 394 0.60 -20.50 -9.21
C CYS A 394 -0.55 -21.41 -9.63
N GLU A 395 -0.22 -22.68 -9.91
CA GLU A 395 -1.22 -23.70 -10.22
C GLU A 395 -1.76 -24.32 -8.93
N LEU A 396 -3.07 -24.28 -8.75
CA LEU A 396 -3.75 -24.80 -7.59
C LEU A 396 -4.28 -26.21 -7.86
N ASP A 397 -4.01 -27.13 -6.91
CA ASP A 397 -4.63 -28.44 -6.93
C ASP A 397 -6.17 -28.28 -6.76
N LYS A 398 -6.94 -28.93 -7.64
CA LYS A 398 -8.39 -28.82 -7.70
C LYS A 398 -9.10 -29.28 -6.41
N ASP A 399 -8.48 -30.19 -5.67
CA ASP A 399 -9.00 -30.71 -4.42
C ASP A 399 -8.53 -29.91 -3.20
N SER A 400 -7.73 -28.85 -3.41
CA SER A 400 -7.21 -28.02 -2.34
C SER A 400 -8.24 -26.98 -1.83
N LYS A 401 -8.10 -26.61 -0.55
CA LYS A 401 -8.86 -25.49 0.02
C LYS A 401 -8.55 -24.17 -0.69
N ALA A 402 -7.30 -23.98 -1.15
CA ALA A 402 -6.90 -22.79 -1.90
C ALA A 402 -7.71 -22.68 -3.19
N HIS A 403 -7.82 -23.76 -3.98
CA HIS A 403 -8.64 -23.75 -5.19
C HIS A 403 -10.11 -23.44 -4.89
N ALA A 404 -10.67 -23.98 -3.80
CA ALA A 404 -12.06 -23.71 -3.43
C ALA A 404 -12.28 -22.24 -3.04
N VAL A 405 -11.27 -21.56 -2.48
CA VAL A 405 -11.34 -20.14 -2.08
C VAL A 405 -11.16 -19.21 -3.29
N TYR A 406 -10.17 -19.48 -4.14
CA TYR A 406 -9.89 -18.64 -5.31
C TYR A 406 -10.87 -18.87 -6.47
N GLY A 407 -11.42 -20.08 -6.59
CA GLY A 407 -12.34 -20.45 -7.68
C GLY A 407 -11.68 -20.66 -9.03
N GLU A 408 -10.34 -20.58 -9.09
CA GLU A 408 -9.52 -20.68 -10.31
C GLU A 408 -8.43 -21.71 -10.15
N SER A 409 -8.02 -22.34 -11.26
CA SER A 409 -6.93 -23.34 -11.24
C SER A 409 -5.54 -22.71 -11.34
N THR A 410 -5.43 -21.51 -11.89
CA THR A 410 -4.16 -20.77 -11.99
C THR A 410 -4.40 -19.36 -11.49
N ILE A 411 -3.67 -18.98 -10.46
CA ILE A 411 -3.69 -17.63 -9.88
C ILE A 411 -2.36 -16.94 -10.09
N HIS A 412 -2.33 -15.63 -9.94
CA HIS A 412 -1.11 -14.83 -10.03
C HIS A 412 -0.91 -14.10 -8.71
N GLU A 413 0.18 -14.44 -8.02
CA GLU A 413 0.51 -13.84 -6.73
C GLU A 413 1.79 -13.04 -6.80
N ARG A 414 1.83 -11.89 -6.12
CA ARG A 414 3.01 -11.03 -6.03
C ARG A 414 4.04 -11.63 -5.08
N HIS A 415 5.26 -11.80 -5.58
CA HIS A 415 6.39 -12.35 -4.84
C HIS A 415 7.37 -11.26 -4.43
N ARG A 416 7.99 -11.45 -3.24
CA ARG A 416 9.09 -10.64 -2.75
C ARG A 416 9.99 -11.46 -1.87
N HIS A 417 10.86 -12.29 -2.47
CA HIS A 417 11.73 -13.18 -1.73
C HIS A 417 12.97 -13.59 -2.54
N ARG A 418 13.99 -14.11 -1.86
CA ARG A 418 15.19 -14.72 -2.44
C ARG A 418 15.25 -16.21 -2.19
N TYR A 419 14.62 -16.65 -1.09
CA TYR A 419 14.65 -18.03 -0.61
C TYR A 419 13.26 -18.60 -0.74
N GLU A 420 13.21 -19.87 -1.16
CA GLU A 420 11.97 -20.62 -1.28
C GLU A 420 12.14 -22.07 -0.86
N VAL A 421 11.07 -22.84 -0.93
CA VAL A 421 11.06 -24.25 -0.59
C VAL A 421 12.06 -24.99 -1.45
N ASN A 422 12.97 -25.72 -0.81
CA ASN A 422 13.94 -26.55 -1.49
C ASN A 422 13.27 -27.81 -2.04
N ASN A 423 13.09 -27.89 -3.36
CA ASN A 423 12.43 -29.01 -4.02
C ASN A 423 13.13 -30.35 -3.81
N ASP A 424 14.45 -30.36 -3.59
CA ASP A 424 15.19 -31.57 -3.27
C ASP A 424 14.77 -32.16 -1.91
N SER A 425 14.26 -31.31 -1.01
CA SER A 425 13.78 -31.73 0.31
C SER A 425 12.27 -32.07 0.32
N VAL A 426 11.49 -31.72 -0.69
CA VAL A 426 10.04 -31.98 -0.74
C VAL A 426 9.70 -33.46 -0.72
N SER A 427 10.51 -34.30 -1.36
CA SER A 427 10.32 -35.76 -1.37
C SER A 427 10.45 -36.39 0.01
N TYR A 428 11.22 -35.78 0.91
CA TYR A 428 11.43 -36.27 2.28
C TYR A 428 10.35 -35.75 3.25
N THR A 429 9.75 -34.62 2.96
CA THR A 429 8.79 -33.95 3.88
C THR A 429 7.33 -34.26 3.53
N HIS A 430 7.05 -34.88 2.39
CA HIS A 430 5.68 -35.09 1.88
C HIS A 430 4.82 -33.80 1.86
N LEU A 431 5.47 -32.64 1.74
CA LEU A 431 4.85 -31.33 1.65
C LEU A 431 4.45 -31.04 0.18
N ARG A 432 3.40 -31.66 -0.27
CA ARG A 432 2.72 -31.31 -1.52
C ARG A 432 1.31 -30.83 -1.24
#